data_45d01419ab01dcd64ac95d4769d9eb13
#
_entry.id   45d01419ab01dcd64ac95d4769d9eb13
#
_cell.length_a   1.000
_cell.length_b   1.000
_cell.length_c   1.000
_cell.angle_alpha   90.00
_cell.angle_beta   90.00
_cell.angle_gamma   90.00
#
_symmetry.space_group_name_H-M   'P 1'
#
loop_
_entity.id
_entity.type
_entity.pdbx_description
1 polymer ?
#
loop_
_entity_poly.entity_id
_entity_poly.type
_entity_poly.pdbx_seq_one_letter_code
_entity_poly.pdbx_strand_id
1 'polypeptide(L)'
;MEDRGTPPASEDVSPGYLFEQFRVPRGCLGYVVADPETNLAAIVDPELEMVEPMIDFVFKHGLRPAYVIDTHTHADHVSGARNLKAKTVAKLVMHEKAPLGGVNVRVEDGDRLHLGSLPLKFLHTPGHAKDLVSIVLPGKILTADALLIGSCGRTDLLNGSAVKQYHTLYHTYKSLPDDLEVYPGHDYKGRSHSALGDEKQNNPKMLFGSEEEFVEFMDLKNPKQLDPVEHLAEALKANMT
;
A
#
# COMPACT_ATOMS: atom_id res chain seq x y z
N MET A 1 -17.91 22.94 37.26
CA MET A 1 -17.33 21.77 36.62
C MET A 1 -17.18 22.14 35.14
N GLU A 2 -15.98 22.60 34.80
CA GLU A 2 -15.65 23.03 33.44
C GLU A 2 -15.34 21.79 32.58
N ASP A 3 -16.10 21.64 31.52
CA ASP A 3 -15.88 20.66 30.48
C ASP A 3 -14.57 20.98 29.74
N ARG A 4 -13.53 20.20 29.98
CA ARG A 4 -12.28 20.32 29.24
C ARG A 4 -12.43 19.53 27.97
N GLY A 5 -12.87 20.23 26.91
CA GLY A 5 -12.91 19.71 25.57
C GLY A 5 -11.57 19.06 25.17
N THR A 6 -11.67 17.88 24.60
CA THR A 6 -10.56 17.14 23.98
C THR A 6 -9.85 18.07 22.98
N PRO A 7 -8.52 18.22 23.03
CA PRO A 7 -7.82 19.04 22.05
C PRO A 7 -8.02 18.42 20.64
N PRO A 8 -8.14 19.24 19.59
CA PRO A 8 -8.17 18.75 18.23
C PRO A 8 -6.88 17.96 17.95
N ALA A 9 -7.01 16.88 17.18
CA ALA A 9 -5.87 16.13 16.70
C ALA A 9 -4.85 17.08 16.10
N SER A 10 -3.58 16.92 16.48
CA SER A 10 -2.47 17.72 15.99
C SER A 10 -2.50 17.71 14.46
N GLU A 11 -2.63 18.89 13.85
CA GLU A 11 -2.35 19.09 12.43
C GLU A 11 -0.91 18.63 12.18
N ASP A 12 -0.77 17.46 11.58
CA ASP A 12 0.53 16.91 11.18
C ASP A 12 1.02 17.79 10.02
N VAL A 13 1.98 18.67 10.31
CA VAL A 13 2.62 19.53 9.31
C VAL A 13 3.58 18.64 8.50
N SER A 14 3.00 17.76 7.73
CA SER A 14 3.69 17.01 6.69
C SER A 14 4.21 17.95 5.62
N PRO A 15 5.36 17.67 4.98
CA PRO A 15 5.99 18.60 4.05
C PRO A 15 5.11 18.85 2.84
N GLY A 16 4.29 19.93 2.90
CA GLY A 16 3.72 20.57 1.73
C GLY A 16 2.74 19.79 0.84
N TYR A 17 2.24 18.62 1.25
CA TYR A 17 1.24 17.87 0.50
C TYR A 17 0.14 17.29 1.40
N LEU A 18 -1.05 17.05 0.83
CA LEU A 18 -2.16 16.42 1.52
C LEU A 18 -1.97 14.90 1.53
N PHE A 19 -2.18 14.29 2.70
CA PHE A 19 -2.14 12.83 2.86
C PHE A 19 -3.28 12.39 3.76
N GLU A 20 -4.14 11.52 3.27
CA GLU A 20 -5.28 10.97 4.02
C GLU A 20 -5.32 9.46 3.93
N GLN A 21 -5.54 8.79 5.08
CA GLN A 21 -5.67 7.33 5.18
C GLN A 21 -7.13 6.94 5.36
N PHE A 22 -7.59 6.02 4.54
CA PHE A 22 -8.90 5.38 4.64
C PHE A 22 -8.76 3.96 5.16
N ARG A 23 -9.77 3.52 5.91
CA ARG A 23 -9.79 2.18 6.53
C ARG A 23 -11.16 1.56 6.43
N VAL A 24 -11.22 0.25 6.15
CA VAL A 24 -12.41 -0.56 6.35
C VAL A 24 -12.29 -1.44 7.60
N PRO A 25 -13.41 -1.91 8.19
CA PRO A 25 -13.40 -2.67 9.44
C PRO A 25 -12.53 -3.94 9.41
N ARG A 26 -12.38 -4.58 8.25
CA ARG A 26 -11.53 -5.77 8.07
C ARG A 26 -10.04 -5.48 8.01
N GLY A 27 -9.63 -4.21 8.12
CA GLY A 27 -8.23 -3.82 8.27
C GLY A 27 -7.52 -3.39 7.00
N CYS A 28 -8.17 -3.41 5.81
CA CYS A 28 -7.58 -2.86 4.58
C CYS A 28 -7.42 -1.34 4.71
N LEU A 29 -6.33 -0.83 4.18
CA LEU A 29 -5.95 0.59 4.17
C LEU A 29 -5.75 1.07 2.75
N GLY A 30 -6.32 2.24 2.44
CA GLY A 30 -6.13 2.95 1.19
C GLY A 30 -5.79 4.41 1.46
N TYR A 31 -5.29 5.12 0.47
CA TYR A 31 -4.72 6.45 0.68
C TYR A 31 -5.15 7.44 -0.40
N VAL A 32 -5.28 8.70 -0.02
CA VAL A 32 -5.35 9.82 -0.94
C VAL A 32 -4.15 10.72 -0.69
N VAL A 33 -3.39 10.98 -1.74
CA VAL A 33 -2.21 11.85 -1.72
C VAL A 33 -2.43 12.95 -2.73
N ALA A 34 -2.21 14.22 -2.37
CA ALA A 34 -2.42 15.33 -3.30
C ALA A 34 -1.40 16.45 -3.13
N ASP A 35 -1.06 17.08 -4.24
CA ASP A 35 -0.32 18.35 -4.30
C ASP A 35 -1.32 19.52 -4.18
N PRO A 36 -1.23 20.32 -3.11
CA PRO A 36 -2.18 21.42 -2.87
C PRO A 36 -2.03 22.58 -3.87
N GLU A 37 -0.87 22.72 -4.51
CA GLU A 37 -0.64 23.80 -5.48
C GLU A 37 -1.37 23.54 -6.79
N THR A 38 -1.38 22.28 -7.25
CA THR A 38 -2.04 21.89 -8.51
C THR A 38 -3.40 21.24 -8.31
N ASN A 39 -3.74 20.85 -7.07
CA ASN A 39 -4.90 20.04 -6.70
C ASN A 39 -4.93 18.67 -7.40
N LEU A 40 -3.79 18.19 -7.93
CA LEU A 40 -3.69 16.85 -8.49
C LEU A 40 -3.58 15.83 -7.38
N ALA A 41 -4.32 14.73 -7.50
CA ALA A 41 -4.37 13.66 -6.51
C ALA A 41 -4.07 12.29 -7.09
N ALA A 42 -3.50 11.41 -6.27
CA ALA A 42 -3.48 9.97 -6.47
C ALA A 42 -4.31 9.29 -5.38
N ILE A 43 -5.07 8.28 -5.78
CA ILE A 43 -5.81 7.39 -4.89
C ILE A 43 -5.11 6.04 -4.94
N VAL A 44 -4.68 5.51 -3.81
CA VAL A 44 -3.86 4.29 -3.71
C VAL A 44 -4.62 3.21 -2.96
N ASP A 45 -4.64 2.01 -3.51
CA ASP A 45 -5.28 0.80 -2.99
C ASP A 45 -6.72 1.03 -2.51
N PRO A 46 -7.59 1.57 -3.35
CA PRO A 46 -8.99 1.74 -3.00
C PRO A 46 -9.70 0.38 -2.95
N GLU A 47 -9.98 -0.11 -1.76
CA GLU A 47 -10.89 -1.23 -1.61
C GLU A 47 -12.31 -0.81 -1.98
N LEU A 48 -13.14 -1.72 -2.47
CA LEU A 48 -14.44 -1.39 -3.08
C LEU A 48 -15.34 -0.54 -2.15
N GLU A 49 -15.34 -0.80 -0.84
CA GLU A 49 -16.11 -0.02 0.14
C GLU A 49 -15.53 1.39 0.39
N MET A 50 -14.28 1.65 0.01
CA MET A 50 -13.64 2.97 0.12
C MET A 50 -13.95 3.89 -1.07
N VAL A 51 -14.50 3.37 -2.16
CA VAL A 51 -14.69 4.14 -3.42
C VAL A 51 -15.48 5.42 -3.18
N GLU A 52 -16.68 5.32 -2.58
CA GLU A 52 -17.51 6.50 -2.35
C GLU A 52 -16.88 7.46 -1.30
N PRO A 53 -16.42 6.99 -0.12
CA PRO A 53 -15.70 7.86 0.82
C PRO A 53 -14.51 8.61 0.21
N MET A 54 -13.71 7.96 -0.64
CA MET A 54 -12.55 8.58 -1.29
C MET A 54 -12.99 9.60 -2.36
N ILE A 55 -14.05 9.31 -3.12
CA ILE A 55 -14.63 10.27 -4.08
C ILE A 55 -15.15 11.50 -3.35
N ASP A 56 -15.93 11.32 -2.29
CA ASP A 56 -16.48 12.42 -1.49
C ASP A 56 -15.36 13.29 -0.92
N PHE A 57 -14.29 12.66 -0.38
CA PHE A 57 -13.12 13.38 0.11
C PHE A 57 -12.46 14.22 -0.99
N VAL A 58 -12.18 13.61 -2.14
CA VAL A 58 -11.53 14.28 -3.28
C VAL A 58 -12.35 15.47 -3.74
N PHE A 59 -13.67 15.32 -3.91
CA PHE A 59 -14.54 16.44 -4.35
C PHE A 59 -14.69 17.51 -3.28
N LYS A 60 -14.85 17.15 -2.02
CA LYS A 60 -14.94 18.08 -0.89
C LYS A 60 -13.70 18.99 -0.80
N HIS A 61 -12.54 18.47 -1.12
CA HIS A 61 -11.27 19.21 -1.08
C HIS A 61 -10.90 19.85 -2.43
N GLY A 62 -11.77 19.79 -3.44
CA GLY A 62 -11.52 20.37 -4.77
C GLY A 62 -10.37 19.71 -5.53
N LEU A 63 -10.04 18.45 -5.17
CA LEU A 63 -8.95 17.70 -5.79
C LEU A 63 -9.35 17.11 -7.13
N ARG A 64 -8.36 16.88 -7.99
CA ARG A 64 -8.53 16.26 -9.31
C ARG A 64 -7.73 14.96 -9.36
N PRO A 65 -8.36 13.80 -9.35
CA PRO A 65 -7.66 12.51 -9.44
C PRO A 65 -6.93 12.39 -10.78
N ALA A 66 -5.59 12.41 -10.73
CA ALA A 66 -4.74 12.15 -11.88
C ALA A 66 -4.46 10.66 -12.03
N TYR A 67 -4.29 9.98 -10.90
CA TYR A 67 -3.98 8.55 -10.84
C TYR A 67 -4.87 7.83 -9.83
N VAL A 68 -5.24 6.60 -10.19
CA VAL A 68 -5.67 5.55 -9.28
C VAL A 68 -4.63 4.46 -9.37
N ILE A 69 -4.07 4.04 -8.25
CA ILE A 69 -2.93 3.13 -8.17
C ILE A 69 -3.34 1.88 -7.39
N ASP A 70 -3.26 0.71 -7.99
CA ASP A 70 -3.20 -0.55 -7.26
C ASP A 70 -1.73 -0.93 -7.12
N THR A 71 -1.25 -1.04 -5.87
CA THR A 71 0.14 -1.38 -5.59
C THR A 71 0.49 -2.79 -6.05
N HIS A 72 -0.49 -3.69 -6.10
CA HIS A 72 -0.35 -5.06 -6.58
C HIS A 72 -1.72 -5.63 -7.00
N THR A 73 -1.71 -6.81 -7.57
CA THR A 73 -2.93 -7.57 -7.83
C THR A 73 -3.44 -8.17 -6.53
N HIS A 74 -4.45 -7.51 -5.92
CA HIS A 74 -5.04 -7.94 -4.65
C HIS A 74 -5.72 -9.31 -4.78
N ALA A 75 -5.51 -10.18 -3.80
CA ALA A 75 -6.12 -11.51 -3.74
C ALA A 75 -7.16 -11.63 -2.61
N ASP A 76 -7.12 -10.75 -1.64
CA ASP A 76 -7.92 -10.78 -0.41
C ASP A 76 -9.21 -9.93 -0.48
N HIS A 77 -9.26 -8.98 -1.41
CA HIS A 77 -10.42 -8.11 -1.62
C HIS A 77 -10.57 -7.69 -3.09
N VAL A 78 -11.74 -7.18 -3.42
CA VAL A 78 -11.99 -6.58 -4.75
C VAL A 78 -11.53 -5.12 -4.74
N SER A 79 -10.63 -4.78 -5.67
CA SER A 79 -10.17 -3.40 -5.86
C SER A 79 -11.28 -2.51 -6.43
N GLY A 80 -11.42 -1.32 -5.87
CA GLY A 80 -12.26 -0.25 -6.37
C GLY A 80 -11.62 0.60 -7.48
N ALA A 81 -10.37 0.30 -7.89
CA ALA A 81 -9.62 1.15 -8.81
C ALA A 81 -10.31 1.31 -10.18
N ARG A 82 -10.93 0.26 -10.70
CA ARG A 82 -11.71 0.34 -11.95
C ARG A 82 -12.96 1.19 -11.81
N ASN A 83 -13.63 1.10 -10.64
CA ASN A 83 -14.80 1.92 -10.34
C ASN A 83 -14.43 3.38 -10.28
N LEU A 84 -13.32 3.72 -9.60
CA LEU A 84 -12.79 5.08 -9.55
C LEU A 84 -12.36 5.58 -10.95
N LYS A 85 -11.66 4.77 -11.72
CA LYS A 85 -11.30 5.09 -13.10
C LYS A 85 -12.55 5.38 -13.97
N ALA A 86 -13.63 4.61 -13.80
CA ALA A 86 -14.88 4.82 -14.55
C ALA A 86 -15.62 6.09 -14.13
N LYS A 87 -15.51 6.50 -12.85
CA LYS A 87 -16.17 7.69 -12.29
C LYS A 87 -15.33 8.97 -12.42
N THR A 88 -14.05 8.85 -12.76
CA THR A 88 -13.11 9.96 -12.86
C THR A 88 -12.34 9.90 -14.18
N VAL A 89 -11.51 10.91 -14.44
CA VAL A 89 -10.57 10.92 -15.59
C VAL A 89 -9.20 10.34 -15.22
N ALA A 90 -9.07 9.76 -14.03
CA ALA A 90 -7.81 9.25 -13.51
C ALA A 90 -7.27 8.07 -14.34
N LYS A 91 -5.95 8.00 -14.44
CA LYS A 91 -5.25 6.89 -15.10
C LYS A 91 -5.01 5.78 -14.07
N LEU A 92 -5.38 4.54 -14.42
CA LEU A 92 -5.01 3.36 -13.62
C LEU A 92 -3.52 3.07 -13.79
N VAL A 93 -2.82 2.99 -12.66
CA VAL A 93 -1.38 2.72 -12.56
C VAL A 93 -1.18 1.40 -11.84
N MET A 94 -0.35 0.52 -12.40
CA MET A 94 0.11 -0.72 -11.77
C MET A 94 1.53 -1.06 -12.27
N HIS A 95 2.19 -1.98 -11.59
CA HIS A 95 3.48 -2.51 -12.04
C HIS A 95 3.36 -3.21 -13.42
N GLU A 96 4.43 -3.23 -14.21
CA GLU A 96 4.46 -3.87 -15.54
C GLU A 96 4.05 -5.36 -15.51
N LYS A 97 4.40 -6.06 -14.41
CA LYS A 97 4.10 -7.49 -14.21
C LYS A 97 2.66 -7.78 -13.78
N ALA A 98 1.84 -6.74 -13.54
CA ALA A 98 0.45 -6.94 -13.22
C ALA A 98 -0.27 -7.61 -14.41
N PRO A 99 -1.00 -8.72 -14.19
CA PRO A 99 -1.63 -9.48 -15.28
C PRO A 99 -2.88 -8.78 -15.83
N LEU A 100 -3.21 -7.60 -15.30
CA LEU A 100 -4.45 -6.88 -15.57
C LEU A 100 -4.45 -6.19 -16.93
N GLY A 101 -5.56 -6.30 -17.67
CA GLY A 101 -5.86 -5.45 -18.83
C GLY A 101 -6.37 -4.06 -18.42
N GLY A 102 -6.29 -3.10 -19.35
CA GLY A 102 -6.85 -1.75 -19.12
C GLY A 102 -6.06 -0.83 -18.19
N VAL A 103 -4.85 -1.24 -17.77
CA VAL A 103 -3.89 -0.39 -17.06
C VAL A 103 -3.40 0.70 -18.02
N ASN A 104 -3.46 1.98 -17.59
CA ASN A 104 -3.08 3.12 -18.42
C ASN A 104 -1.59 3.43 -18.34
N VAL A 105 -0.99 3.24 -17.17
CA VAL A 105 0.42 3.48 -16.90
C VAL A 105 1.00 2.25 -16.23
N ARG A 106 2.03 1.68 -16.82
CA ARG A 106 2.79 0.59 -16.22
C ARG A 106 4.09 1.14 -15.69
N VAL A 107 4.37 0.85 -14.41
CA VAL A 107 5.58 1.33 -13.73
C VAL A 107 6.55 0.17 -13.49
N GLU A 108 7.83 0.51 -13.45
CA GLU A 108 8.94 -0.37 -13.12
C GLU A 108 9.68 0.14 -11.88
N ASP A 109 10.67 -0.62 -11.41
CA ASP A 109 11.52 -0.21 -10.30
C ASP A 109 12.25 1.10 -10.57
N GLY A 110 12.17 2.04 -9.64
CA GLY A 110 12.79 3.35 -9.74
C GLY A 110 12.01 4.41 -10.52
N ASP A 111 10.92 4.05 -11.19
CA ASP A 111 10.07 4.99 -11.91
C ASP A 111 9.50 6.08 -11.00
N ARG A 112 9.19 7.23 -11.61
CA ARG A 112 8.56 8.37 -10.92
C ARG A 112 7.39 8.91 -11.71
N LEU A 113 6.26 9.05 -11.02
CA LEU A 113 5.14 9.88 -11.46
C LEU A 113 5.11 11.16 -10.62
N HIS A 114 4.42 12.18 -11.10
CA HIS A 114 4.33 13.45 -10.41
C HIS A 114 2.87 13.91 -10.28
N LEU A 115 2.55 14.44 -9.11
CA LEU A 115 1.36 15.23 -8.87
C LEU A 115 1.84 16.69 -8.70
N GLY A 116 1.85 17.45 -9.81
CA GLY A 116 2.51 18.75 -9.79
C GLY A 116 3.99 18.64 -9.40
N SER A 117 4.37 19.24 -8.27
CA SER A 117 5.72 19.18 -7.73
C SER A 117 6.00 17.93 -6.88
N LEU A 118 4.96 17.22 -6.43
CA LEU A 118 5.09 16.05 -5.57
C LEU A 118 5.52 14.80 -6.35
N PRO A 119 6.71 14.23 -6.10
CA PRO A 119 7.15 12.99 -6.73
C PRO A 119 6.57 11.77 -6.02
N LEU A 120 6.08 10.81 -6.79
CA LEU A 120 5.73 9.45 -6.38
C LEU A 120 6.79 8.51 -6.95
N LYS A 121 7.75 8.05 -6.14
CA LYS A 121 8.78 7.11 -6.59
C LYS A 121 8.34 5.68 -6.32
N PHE A 122 8.32 4.85 -7.36
CA PHE A 122 7.98 3.44 -7.28
C PHE A 122 9.22 2.59 -7.01
N LEU A 123 9.10 1.65 -6.07
CA LEU A 123 10.09 0.61 -5.81
C LEU A 123 9.42 -0.74 -6.03
N HIS A 124 10.01 -1.60 -6.84
CA HIS A 124 9.53 -2.98 -6.99
C HIS A 124 9.89 -3.78 -5.75
N THR A 125 8.90 -4.16 -4.96
CA THR A 125 9.04 -4.82 -3.67
C THR A 125 8.28 -6.15 -3.63
N PRO A 126 8.69 -7.12 -4.51
CA PRO A 126 8.01 -8.39 -4.63
C PRO A 126 8.21 -9.28 -3.41
N GLY A 127 7.28 -10.20 -3.23
CA GLY A 127 7.33 -11.19 -2.15
C GLY A 127 5.93 -11.67 -1.81
N HIS A 128 5.07 -10.79 -1.28
CA HIS A 128 3.64 -11.05 -1.13
C HIS A 128 2.97 -11.27 -2.50
N ALA A 129 3.23 -10.41 -3.45
CA ALA A 129 2.84 -10.54 -4.84
C ALA A 129 4.04 -10.24 -5.78
N LYS A 130 4.02 -10.82 -6.99
CA LYS A 130 5.12 -10.63 -7.97
C LYS A 130 5.19 -9.23 -8.56
N ASP A 131 4.08 -8.52 -8.54
CA ASP A 131 3.85 -7.19 -9.13
C ASP A 131 3.73 -6.09 -8.08
N LEU A 132 4.06 -6.39 -6.81
CA LEU A 132 3.95 -5.43 -5.73
C LEU A 132 4.97 -4.32 -5.86
N VAL A 133 4.49 -3.08 -5.76
CA VAL A 133 5.31 -1.87 -5.66
C VAL A 133 5.04 -1.13 -4.37
N SER A 134 6.10 -0.57 -3.78
CA SER A 134 5.99 0.45 -2.74
C SER A 134 6.12 1.83 -3.34
N ILE A 135 5.51 2.84 -2.72
CA ILE A 135 5.54 4.21 -3.21
C ILE A 135 6.21 5.09 -2.16
N VAL A 136 7.36 5.68 -2.54
CA VAL A 136 8.09 6.61 -1.67
C VAL A 136 7.65 8.03 -1.98
N LEU A 137 7.29 8.75 -0.92
CA LEU A 137 6.92 10.16 -0.88
C LEU A 137 7.92 10.91 0.03
N PRO A 138 7.98 12.24 0.00
CA PRO A 138 8.76 12.98 0.97
C PRO A 138 8.34 12.63 2.41
N GLY A 139 9.24 12.03 3.19
CA GLY A 139 9.00 11.60 4.58
C GLY A 139 8.17 10.32 4.78
N LYS A 140 7.56 9.74 3.73
CA LYS A 140 6.65 8.59 3.85
C LYS A 140 6.95 7.49 2.83
N ILE A 141 6.56 6.27 3.19
CA ILE A 141 6.54 5.14 2.26
C ILE A 141 5.23 4.35 2.42
N LEU A 142 4.50 4.17 1.32
CA LEU A 142 3.39 3.24 1.23
C LEU A 142 3.96 1.87 0.89
N THR A 143 3.90 0.94 1.82
CA THR A 143 4.56 -0.37 1.70
C THR A 143 3.64 -1.48 1.22
N ALA A 144 2.34 -1.18 1.08
CA ALA A 144 1.33 -2.19 0.76
C ALA A 144 1.47 -3.40 1.70
N ASP A 145 1.44 -4.60 1.15
CA ASP A 145 1.58 -5.84 1.92
C ASP A 145 3.00 -6.42 1.92
N ALA A 146 3.99 -5.68 1.40
CA ALA A 146 5.38 -6.09 1.55
C ALA A 146 5.88 -5.91 2.99
N LEU A 147 5.51 -4.79 3.67
CA LEU A 147 5.84 -4.54 5.07
C LEU A 147 4.60 -4.03 5.80
N LEU A 148 4.18 -4.76 6.82
CA LEU A 148 3.12 -4.40 7.76
C LEU A 148 3.73 -3.96 9.09
N ILE A 149 2.97 -3.22 9.90
CA ILE A 149 3.46 -2.79 11.21
C ILE A 149 3.70 -4.01 12.12
N GLY A 150 4.96 -4.30 12.44
CA GLY A 150 5.38 -5.44 13.23
C GLY A 150 5.21 -6.80 12.53
N SER A 151 5.04 -6.83 11.19
CA SER A 151 4.89 -8.05 10.39
C SER A 151 5.22 -7.80 8.92
N CYS A 152 4.98 -8.76 8.06
CA CYS A 152 4.94 -8.62 6.60
C CYS A 152 3.77 -9.43 6.02
N GLY A 153 3.43 -9.18 4.77
CA GLY A 153 2.42 -9.96 4.05
C GLY A 153 2.82 -11.43 3.90
N ARG A 154 1.82 -12.29 3.74
CA ARG A 154 1.99 -13.72 3.44
C ARG A 154 2.63 -13.91 2.07
N THR A 155 3.29 -15.05 1.88
CA THR A 155 4.03 -15.36 0.65
C THR A 155 3.59 -16.64 -0.04
N ASP A 156 2.54 -17.27 0.47
CA ASP A 156 2.01 -18.56 0.01
C ASP A 156 0.87 -18.43 -1.02
N LEU A 157 0.54 -17.19 -1.42
CA LEU A 157 -0.43 -16.92 -2.48
C LEU A 157 0.16 -17.22 -3.86
N LEU A 158 -0.73 -17.33 -4.86
CA LEU A 158 -0.32 -17.45 -6.26
C LEU A 158 0.59 -16.27 -6.65
N ASN A 159 1.81 -16.55 -7.05
CA ASN A 159 2.86 -15.57 -7.34
C ASN A 159 3.58 -14.97 -6.12
N GLY A 160 3.31 -15.42 -4.90
CA GLY A 160 4.09 -15.10 -3.71
C GLY A 160 5.45 -15.83 -3.69
N SER A 161 6.40 -15.31 -2.92
CA SER A 161 7.75 -15.88 -2.78
C SER A 161 8.42 -15.41 -1.51
N ALA A 162 8.68 -16.32 -0.58
CA ALA A 162 9.39 -16.02 0.67
C ALA A 162 10.81 -15.50 0.40
N VAL A 163 11.52 -16.06 -0.58
CA VAL A 163 12.84 -15.59 -1.00
C VAL A 163 12.80 -14.12 -1.43
N LYS A 164 11.86 -13.75 -2.32
CA LYS A 164 11.72 -12.36 -2.77
C LYS A 164 11.29 -11.43 -1.64
N GLN A 165 10.44 -11.92 -0.73
CA GLN A 165 10.02 -11.18 0.46
C GLN A 165 11.21 -10.88 1.36
N TYR A 166 12.11 -11.84 1.57
CA TYR A 166 13.36 -11.61 2.29
C TYR A 166 14.20 -10.52 1.61
N HIS A 167 14.43 -10.63 0.29
CA HIS A 167 15.20 -9.62 -0.45
C HIS A 167 14.56 -8.22 -0.36
N THR A 168 13.25 -8.10 -0.43
CA THR A 168 12.53 -6.85 -0.24
C THR A 168 12.77 -6.27 1.15
N LEU A 169 12.63 -7.07 2.22
CA LEU A 169 12.81 -6.62 3.59
C LEU A 169 14.27 -6.26 3.90
N TYR A 170 15.21 -7.15 3.51
CA TYR A 170 16.60 -7.07 3.97
C TYR A 170 17.52 -6.28 3.04
N HIS A 171 17.21 -6.16 1.76
CA HIS A 171 18.03 -5.39 0.82
C HIS A 171 17.36 -4.07 0.44
N THR A 172 16.05 -4.06 0.15
CA THR A 172 15.38 -2.83 -0.24
C THR A 172 15.07 -1.97 0.98
N TYR A 173 14.23 -2.43 1.92
CA TYR A 173 13.80 -1.57 3.04
C TYR A 173 14.92 -1.27 4.05
N LYS A 174 15.83 -2.21 4.34
CA LYS A 174 16.97 -1.92 5.23
C LYS A 174 17.92 -0.85 4.68
N SER A 175 17.93 -0.62 3.36
CA SER A 175 18.76 0.42 2.73
C SER A 175 18.12 1.82 2.72
N LEU A 176 16.82 1.93 3.02
CA LEU A 176 16.11 3.21 3.06
C LEU A 176 16.35 3.96 4.37
N PRO A 177 16.11 5.29 4.43
CA PRO A 177 16.22 6.09 5.64
C PRO A 177 15.29 5.61 6.76
N ASP A 178 15.76 5.68 8.01
CA ASP A 178 15.04 5.20 9.19
C ASP A 178 13.87 6.10 9.60
N ASP A 179 13.91 7.36 9.21
CA ASP A 179 12.91 8.40 9.51
C ASP A 179 11.68 8.37 8.58
N LEU A 180 11.65 7.46 7.58
CA LEU A 180 10.46 7.27 6.76
C LEU A 180 9.31 6.70 7.59
N GLU A 181 8.16 7.35 7.54
CA GLU A 181 6.91 6.80 8.06
C GLU A 181 6.37 5.71 7.15
N VAL A 182 6.09 4.54 7.73
CA VAL A 182 5.61 3.34 7.03
C VAL A 182 4.09 3.28 7.08
N TYR A 183 3.46 3.28 5.92
CA TYR A 183 2.02 3.15 5.72
C TYR A 183 1.70 1.86 4.97
N PRO A 184 1.19 0.81 5.64
CA PRO A 184 0.96 -0.51 5.05
C PRO A 184 -0.37 -0.62 4.29
N GLY A 185 -0.59 -1.72 3.56
CA GLY A 185 -1.87 -2.07 2.94
C GLY A 185 -2.90 -2.59 3.96
N HIS A 186 -2.43 -3.14 5.08
CA HIS A 186 -3.31 -3.69 6.14
C HIS A 186 -2.81 -3.38 7.54
N ASP A 187 -3.74 -3.12 8.45
CA ASP A 187 -3.50 -3.19 9.91
C ASP A 187 -4.76 -3.64 10.65
N TYR A 188 -4.64 -4.74 11.40
CA TYR A 188 -5.74 -5.37 12.15
C TYR A 188 -5.81 -4.90 13.61
N LYS A 189 -4.93 -3.99 14.04
CA LYS A 189 -4.82 -3.50 15.42
C LYS A 189 -5.18 -2.03 15.59
N GLY A 190 -5.66 -1.37 14.52
CA GLY A 190 -6.10 0.02 14.55
C GLY A 190 -4.96 1.05 14.53
N ARG A 191 -3.72 0.64 14.18
CA ARG A 191 -2.58 1.56 14.04
C ARG A 191 -2.65 2.23 12.67
N SER A 192 -2.17 3.46 12.59
CA SER A 192 -2.13 4.23 11.34
C SER A 192 -0.82 4.02 10.56
N HIS A 193 0.31 4.09 11.25
CA HIS A 193 1.66 4.00 10.68
C HIS A 193 2.67 3.54 11.73
N SER A 194 3.90 3.32 11.29
CA SER A 194 5.09 3.14 12.12
C SER A 194 6.28 3.89 11.50
N ALA A 195 7.44 3.90 12.17
CA ALA A 195 8.67 4.38 11.57
C ALA A 195 9.48 3.21 10.98
N LEU A 196 10.13 3.41 9.83
CA LEU A 196 10.91 2.36 9.20
C LEU A 196 12.09 1.90 10.10
N GLY A 197 12.69 2.82 10.85
CA GLY A 197 13.71 2.50 11.86
C GLY A 197 13.19 1.57 12.96
N ASP A 198 11.95 1.79 13.42
CA ASP A 198 11.31 0.91 14.40
C ASP A 198 11.04 -0.48 13.82
N GLU A 199 10.58 -0.54 12.58
CA GLU A 199 10.36 -1.83 11.89
C GLU A 199 11.68 -2.59 11.71
N LYS A 200 12.77 -1.93 11.31
CA LYS A 200 14.10 -2.55 11.20
C LYS A 200 14.61 -3.14 12.51
N GLN A 201 14.29 -2.49 13.63
CA GLN A 201 14.80 -2.88 14.96
C GLN A 201 13.88 -3.86 15.69
N ASN A 202 12.57 -3.78 15.49
CA ASN A 202 11.59 -4.45 16.34
C ASN A 202 10.65 -5.40 15.59
N ASN A 203 10.57 -5.30 14.24
CA ASN A 203 9.70 -6.21 13.47
C ASN A 203 10.33 -7.61 13.40
N PRO A 204 9.68 -8.66 13.97
CA PRO A 204 10.24 -10.01 13.95
C PRO A 204 10.56 -10.55 12.56
N LYS A 205 9.89 -10.01 11.50
CA LYS A 205 10.13 -10.41 10.12
C LYS A 205 11.40 -9.82 9.51
N MET A 206 12.00 -8.84 10.19
CA MET A 206 13.23 -8.16 9.79
C MET A 206 14.43 -8.53 10.67
N LEU A 207 14.30 -9.52 11.56
CA LEU A 207 15.30 -9.92 12.56
C LEU A 207 15.86 -11.33 12.36
N PHE A 208 15.53 -12.02 11.26
CA PHE A 208 16.12 -13.32 10.95
C PHE A 208 17.61 -13.20 10.63
N GLY A 209 18.39 -14.20 11.05
CA GLY A 209 19.83 -14.24 10.84
C GLY A 209 20.24 -14.57 9.40
N SER A 210 19.39 -15.28 8.66
CA SER A 210 19.64 -15.68 7.28
C SER A 210 18.36 -15.75 6.44
N GLU A 211 18.54 -15.83 5.12
CA GLU A 211 17.46 -16.04 4.16
C GLU A 211 16.78 -17.41 4.39
N GLU A 212 17.58 -18.45 4.66
CA GLU A 212 17.09 -19.81 4.89
C GLU A 212 16.16 -19.87 6.09
N GLU A 213 16.54 -19.25 7.22
CA GLU A 213 15.71 -19.17 8.42
C GLU A 213 14.39 -18.44 8.18
N PHE A 214 14.44 -17.33 7.43
CA PHE A 214 13.24 -16.57 7.06
C PHE A 214 12.31 -17.40 6.17
N VAL A 215 12.85 -18.03 5.13
CA VAL A 215 12.08 -18.84 4.17
C VAL A 215 11.45 -20.02 4.88
N GLU A 216 12.20 -20.78 5.70
CA GLU A 216 11.67 -21.88 6.48
C GLU A 216 10.53 -21.43 7.40
N PHE A 217 10.72 -20.28 8.10
CA PHE A 217 9.67 -19.73 8.96
C PHE A 217 8.40 -19.36 8.17
N MET A 218 8.54 -18.73 7.01
CA MET A 218 7.39 -18.32 6.19
C MET A 218 6.65 -19.52 5.62
N ASP A 219 7.35 -20.56 5.19
CA ASP A 219 6.76 -21.79 4.66
C ASP A 219 6.05 -22.61 5.75
N LEU A 220 6.59 -22.64 6.97
CA LEU A 220 5.97 -23.33 8.11
C LEU A 220 4.75 -22.58 8.68
N LYS A 221 4.78 -21.24 8.67
CA LYS A 221 3.71 -20.42 9.24
C LYS A 221 2.55 -20.18 8.28
N ASN A 222 2.80 -20.28 6.97
CA ASN A 222 1.82 -20.15 5.93
C ASN A 222 1.70 -21.45 5.13
N PRO A 223 1.27 -22.56 5.77
CA PRO A 223 1.03 -23.78 5.01
C PRO A 223 -0.03 -23.50 3.94
N LYS A 224 0.24 -23.89 2.71
CA LYS A 224 -0.56 -23.67 1.49
C LYS A 224 -2.05 -24.10 1.55
N GLN A 225 -2.57 -24.39 2.75
CA GLN A 225 -3.88 -25.00 3.00
C GLN A 225 -4.80 -24.17 3.93
N LEU A 226 -4.44 -22.96 4.38
CA LEU A 226 -5.16 -22.32 5.49
C LEU A 226 -6.26 -21.33 5.12
N ASP A 227 -6.45 -20.99 3.85
CA ASP A 227 -7.62 -20.19 3.44
C ASP A 227 -8.48 -20.94 2.45
N PRO A 228 -9.81 -20.77 2.52
CA PRO A 228 -10.68 -21.25 1.46
C PRO A 228 -10.24 -20.63 0.15
N VAL A 229 -9.58 -21.42 -0.68
CA VAL A 229 -9.05 -21.06 -2.00
C VAL A 229 -10.12 -20.38 -2.86
N GLU A 230 -11.38 -20.66 -2.60
CA GLU A 230 -12.54 -20.12 -3.31
C GLU A 230 -12.67 -18.60 -3.15
N HIS A 231 -12.56 -18.06 -1.94
CA HIS A 231 -12.72 -16.62 -1.72
C HIS A 231 -11.58 -15.79 -2.33
N LEU A 232 -10.33 -16.27 -2.17
CA LEU A 232 -9.15 -15.65 -2.79
C LEU A 232 -9.21 -15.76 -4.32
N ALA A 233 -9.70 -16.88 -4.85
CA ALA A 233 -9.85 -17.07 -6.29
C ALA A 233 -10.91 -16.14 -6.88
N GLU A 234 -12.00 -15.84 -6.16
CA GLU A 234 -13.04 -14.93 -6.61
C GLU A 234 -12.54 -13.48 -6.65
N ALA A 235 -11.88 -13.00 -5.58
CA ALA A 235 -11.30 -11.66 -5.54
C ALA A 235 -10.24 -11.49 -6.63
N LEU A 236 -9.34 -12.44 -6.76
CA LEU A 236 -8.30 -12.43 -7.79
C LEU A 236 -8.91 -12.41 -9.20
N LYS A 237 -9.94 -13.23 -9.46
CA LYS A 237 -10.65 -13.24 -10.74
C LYS A 237 -11.34 -11.90 -11.02
N ALA A 238 -12.00 -11.32 -10.03
CA ALA A 238 -12.64 -10.00 -10.17
C ALA A 238 -11.63 -8.89 -10.47
N ASN A 239 -10.43 -8.96 -9.87
CA ASN A 239 -9.37 -7.99 -10.09
C ASN A 239 -8.62 -8.20 -11.43
N MET A 240 -8.71 -9.38 -12.04
CA MET A 240 -8.03 -9.72 -13.32
C MET A 240 -8.92 -9.54 -14.56
N THR A 241 -10.23 -9.39 -14.40
CA THR A 241 -11.20 -9.18 -15.49
C THR A 241 -11.55 -7.71 -15.68
#